data_01ff480f85c7468d840516000ab3f4b2
#
_entry.id   01ff480f85c7468d840516000ab3f4b2
#
_cell.length_a   1.000
_cell.length_b   1.000
_cell.length_c   1.000
_cell.angle_alpha   90.00
_cell.angle_beta   90.00
_cell.angle_gamma   90.00
#
_symmetry.space_group_name_H-M   'P 1'
#
loop_
_entity.id
_entity.type
_entity.pdbx_description
1 polymer ?
#
loop_
_entity_poly.entity_id
_entity_poly.type
_entity_poly.pdbx_seq_one_letter_code
_entity_poly.pdbx_strand_id
1 'polypeptide(L)'
;EPTVLPARIPQLLLNGSAGIAVGMATNIPPHNLNELIAGLLALIENPEITDQELIQLIPGPDFPTGGQILGREGIRETYLSGRGSVTMRGVAGIETIEAPGRPDRDAVIITELPYQTNKAGLIERIADLVNDKKLEGISDIRDESDRDGMRIVVELRRDAYPQVVLNNLFKLTPLQ
;
A
#
# COMPACT_ATOMS: atom_id res chain seq x y z
N GLU A 1 32.81 -17.01 13.30
CA GLU A 1 31.69 -16.45 12.53
C GLU A 1 31.54 -14.96 12.87
N PRO A 2 31.23 -14.07 11.92
CA PRO A 2 31.01 -12.67 12.21
C PRO A 2 29.74 -12.51 13.07
N THR A 3 29.84 -11.68 14.11
CA THR A 3 28.70 -11.37 14.99
C THR A 3 27.82 -10.23 14.47
N VAL A 4 28.33 -9.48 13.51
CA VAL A 4 27.61 -8.37 12.84
C VAL A 4 27.88 -8.39 11.34
N LEU A 5 26.94 -7.91 10.55
CA LEU A 5 27.09 -7.65 9.13
C LEU A 5 27.24 -6.13 8.94
N PRO A 6 28.47 -5.62 8.70
CA PRO A 6 28.66 -4.20 8.51
C PRO A 6 27.97 -3.74 7.21
N ALA A 7 27.25 -2.65 7.29
CA ALA A 7 26.56 -2.03 6.16
C ALA A 7 26.91 -0.55 6.07
N ARG A 8 26.99 -0.02 4.85
CA ARG A 8 27.24 1.41 4.62
C ARG A 8 26.00 2.29 4.74
N ILE A 9 24.82 1.66 4.68
CA ILE A 9 23.52 2.30 4.75
C ILE A 9 22.64 1.52 5.73
N PRO A 10 21.59 2.11 6.30
CA PRO A 10 20.70 1.46 7.27
C PRO A 10 19.74 0.45 6.58
N GLN A 11 20.29 -0.64 6.07
CA GLN A 11 19.59 -1.61 5.22
C GLN A 11 18.36 -2.24 5.89
N LEU A 12 18.38 -2.48 7.20
CA LEU A 12 17.26 -3.11 7.90
C LEU A 12 15.99 -2.27 7.80
N LEU A 13 16.08 -0.98 8.04
CA LEU A 13 14.93 -0.07 7.94
C LEU A 13 14.65 0.37 6.50
N LEU A 14 15.68 0.49 5.67
CA LEU A 14 15.52 0.86 4.27
C LEU A 14 14.72 -0.18 3.48
N ASN A 15 15.11 -1.44 3.60
CA ASN A 15 14.51 -2.55 2.85
C ASN A 15 13.37 -3.24 3.61
N GLY A 16 13.29 -3.04 4.93
CA GLY A 16 12.44 -3.83 5.78
C GLY A 16 12.93 -5.26 5.95
N SER A 17 12.21 -6.02 6.73
CA SER A 17 12.48 -7.45 6.95
C SER A 17 11.19 -8.16 7.33
N ALA A 18 10.95 -9.33 6.76
CA ALA A 18 9.87 -10.22 7.16
C ALA A 18 10.40 -11.61 7.39
N GLY A 19 10.02 -12.24 8.50
CA GLY A 19 10.47 -13.57 8.85
C GLY A 19 9.62 -14.21 9.91
N ILE A 20 9.50 -15.53 9.81
CA ILE A 20 8.75 -16.36 10.76
C ILE A 20 9.74 -17.36 11.36
N ALA A 21 9.85 -17.36 12.68
CA ALA A 21 10.62 -18.33 13.44
C ALA A 21 9.72 -19.07 14.44
N VAL A 22 10.24 -20.10 15.07
CA VAL A 22 9.51 -20.80 16.12
C VAL A 22 9.36 -19.88 17.34
N GLY A 23 8.10 -19.56 17.68
CA GLY A 23 7.76 -18.72 18.82
C GLY A 23 7.83 -17.22 18.60
N MET A 24 8.30 -16.74 17.42
CA MET A 24 8.32 -15.31 17.11
C MET A 24 8.24 -15.04 15.61
N ALA A 25 7.79 -13.84 15.25
CA ALA A 25 7.81 -13.35 13.89
C ALA A 25 8.24 -11.87 13.87
N THR A 26 8.82 -11.43 12.76
CA THR A 26 9.13 -10.03 12.53
C THR A 26 8.53 -9.58 11.19
N ASN A 27 8.08 -8.33 11.15
CA ASN A 27 7.62 -7.71 9.92
C ASN A 27 7.91 -6.20 9.99
N ILE A 28 9.11 -5.82 9.54
CA ILE A 28 9.58 -4.44 9.52
C ILE A 28 9.31 -3.89 8.12
N PRO A 29 8.52 -2.83 7.97
CA PRO A 29 8.27 -2.21 6.68
C PRO A 29 9.50 -1.44 6.16
N PRO A 30 9.63 -1.26 4.83
CA PRO A 30 10.65 -0.40 4.24
C PRO A 30 10.40 1.08 4.53
N HIS A 31 11.47 1.89 4.47
CA HIS A 31 11.44 3.33 4.76
C HIS A 31 12.20 4.12 3.71
N ASN A 32 11.98 5.43 3.70
CA ASN A 32 12.68 6.35 2.81
C ASN A 32 14.13 6.57 3.26
N LEU A 33 15.08 6.47 2.33
CA LEU A 33 16.50 6.60 2.62
C LEU A 33 16.86 7.99 3.15
N ASN A 34 16.30 9.05 2.58
CA ASN A 34 16.61 10.42 3.00
C ASN A 34 16.13 10.69 4.43
N GLU A 35 14.94 10.22 4.77
CA GLU A 35 14.37 10.32 6.12
C GLU A 35 15.21 9.52 7.13
N LEU A 36 15.62 8.30 6.78
CA LEU A 36 16.48 7.48 7.62
C LEU A 36 17.84 8.15 7.87
N ILE A 37 18.45 8.73 6.84
CA ILE A 37 19.73 9.44 6.97
C ILE A 37 19.54 10.68 7.85
N ALA A 38 18.47 11.44 7.68
CA ALA A 38 18.17 12.60 8.54
C ALA A 38 18.03 12.20 10.01
N GLY A 39 17.32 11.11 10.30
CA GLY A 39 17.19 10.56 11.63
C GLY A 39 18.53 10.08 12.22
N LEU A 40 19.36 9.40 11.42
CA LEU A 40 20.70 8.97 11.85
C LEU A 40 21.63 10.14 12.16
N LEU A 41 21.66 11.17 11.32
CA LEU A 41 22.45 12.37 11.56
C LEU A 41 22.01 13.07 12.85
N ALA A 42 20.73 13.25 13.06
CA ALA A 42 20.19 13.83 14.27
C ALA A 42 20.57 13.02 15.53
N LEU A 43 20.54 11.69 15.47
CA LEU A 43 20.95 10.81 16.55
C LEU A 43 22.47 10.89 16.84
N ILE A 44 23.29 11.03 15.80
CA ILE A 44 24.74 11.20 15.95
C ILE A 44 25.07 12.56 16.59
N GLU A 45 24.38 13.62 16.16
CA GLU A 45 24.56 14.98 16.72
C GLU A 45 24.05 15.10 18.16
N ASN A 46 22.94 14.44 18.46
CA ASN A 46 22.32 14.41 19.77
C ASN A 46 21.92 12.98 20.17
N PRO A 47 22.82 12.23 20.89
CA PRO A 47 22.49 10.87 21.34
C PRO A 47 21.32 10.77 22.33
N GLU A 48 20.93 11.89 22.95
CA GLU A 48 19.79 11.98 23.88
C GLU A 48 18.48 12.40 23.15
N ILE A 49 18.46 12.42 21.82
CA ILE A 49 17.26 12.74 21.03
C ILE A 49 16.11 11.79 21.42
N THR A 50 14.93 12.35 21.59
CA THR A 50 13.76 11.57 22.00
C THR A 50 13.15 10.80 20.82
N ASP A 51 12.45 9.69 21.11
CA ASP A 51 11.70 8.92 20.10
C ASP A 51 10.69 9.80 19.35
N GLN A 52 10.08 10.77 20.03
CA GLN A 52 9.12 11.68 19.41
C GLN A 52 9.77 12.62 18.37
N GLU A 53 10.98 13.08 18.62
CA GLU A 53 11.76 13.88 17.68
C GLU A 53 12.22 13.05 16.50
N LEU A 54 12.65 11.80 16.73
CA LEU A 54 13.00 10.86 15.65
C LEU A 54 11.80 10.54 14.74
N ILE A 55 10.61 10.35 15.30
CA ILE A 55 9.37 10.12 14.54
C ILE A 55 8.99 11.33 13.67
N GLN A 56 9.41 12.55 14.03
CA GLN A 56 9.20 13.71 13.16
C GLN A 56 10.12 13.69 11.93
N LEU A 57 11.30 13.10 12.04
CA LEU A 57 12.26 12.96 10.93
C LEU A 57 11.97 11.73 10.07
N ILE A 58 11.43 10.67 10.69
CA ILE A 58 11.03 9.42 10.04
C ILE A 58 9.53 9.21 10.28
N PRO A 59 8.66 9.92 9.54
CA PRO A 59 7.23 10.00 9.87
C PRO A 59 6.45 8.72 9.61
N GLY A 60 7.02 7.77 8.86
CA GLY A 60 6.38 6.51 8.56
C GLY A 60 7.11 5.64 7.54
N PRO A 61 6.61 4.44 7.31
CA PRO A 61 7.07 3.58 6.23
C PRO A 61 6.92 4.25 4.86
N ASP A 62 7.80 3.87 3.93
CA ASP A 62 7.76 4.26 2.52
C ASP A 62 7.86 3.01 1.65
N PHE A 63 6.81 2.74 0.88
CA PHE A 63 6.70 1.50 0.13
C PHE A 63 7.07 1.71 -1.34
N PRO A 64 7.90 0.82 -1.94
CA PRO A 64 8.31 0.95 -3.33
C PRO A 64 7.16 0.80 -4.32
N THR A 65 6.04 0.22 -3.90
CA THR A 65 4.83 0.03 -4.71
C THR A 65 3.84 1.20 -4.60
N GLY A 66 4.19 2.26 -3.87
CA GLY A 66 3.28 3.38 -3.60
C GLY A 66 2.18 3.02 -2.60
N GLY A 67 0.98 3.51 -2.86
CA GLY A 67 -0.17 3.38 -1.96
C GLY A 67 -0.25 4.49 -0.92
N GLN A 68 -1.22 4.38 -0.05
CA GLN A 68 -1.49 5.34 1.01
C GLN A 68 -1.56 4.64 2.36
N ILE A 69 -1.01 5.26 3.38
CA ILE A 69 -1.20 4.83 4.77
C ILE A 69 -2.35 5.61 5.38
N LEU A 70 -3.30 4.89 5.97
CA LEU A 70 -4.48 5.48 6.60
C LEU A 70 -4.23 5.74 8.08
N GLY A 71 -4.13 7.02 8.44
CA GLY A 71 -3.89 7.45 9.81
C GLY A 71 -2.42 7.33 10.23
N ARG A 72 -2.07 7.99 11.33
CA ARG A 72 -0.71 8.01 11.89
C ARG A 72 -0.59 7.24 13.21
N GLU A 73 -1.72 6.86 13.80
CA GLU A 73 -1.74 6.25 15.12
C GLU A 73 -1.08 4.87 15.12
N GLY A 74 -1.40 4.03 14.11
CA GLY A 74 -0.77 2.72 13.95
C GLY A 74 0.75 2.80 13.71
N ILE A 75 1.23 3.81 12.97
CA ILE A 75 2.66 4.05 12.78
C ILE A 75 3.32 4.38 14.14
N ARG A 76 2.73 5.33 14.87
CA ARG A 76 3.26 5.76 16.16
C ARG A 76 3.29 4.63 17.18
N GLU A 77 2.22 3.85 17.24
CA GLU A 77 2.15 2.67 18.11
C GLU A 77 3.24 1.66 17.75
N THR A 78 3.39 1.36 16.46
CA THR A 78 4.43 0.44 15.97
C THR A 78 5.83 0.90 16.35
N TYR A 79 6.14 2.18 16.17
CA TYR A 79 7.47 2.72 16.46
C TYR A 79 7.77 2.77 17.97
N LEU A 80 6.81 3.11 18.81
CA LEU A 80 7.02 3.24 20.25
C LEU A 80 6.98 1.91 21.00
N SER A 81 6.14 0.96 20.55
CA SER A 81 5.94 -0.33 21.25
C SER A 81 6.61 -1.52 20.56
N GLY A 82 7.03 -1.36 19.30
CA GLY A 82 7.47 -2.46 18.45
C GLY A 82 6.32 -3.37 17.98
N ARG A 83 5.08 -3.01 18.27
CA ARG A 83 3.88 -3.75 17.87
C ARG A 83 2.78 -2.77 17.48
N GLY A 84 2.16 -2.98 16.33
CA GLY A 84 1.08 -2.13 15.86
C GLY A 84 0.55 -2.62 14.52
N SER A 85 -0.48 -1.96 14.02
CA SER A 85 -1.07 -2.24 12.72
C SER A 85 -1.08 -0.97 11.88
N VAL A 86 -0.50 -1.06 10.70
CA VAL A 86 -0.50 0.04 9.71
C VAL A 86 -1.46 -0.34 8.60
N THR A 87 -2.56 0.39 8.49
CA THR A 87 -3.53 0.17 7.42
C THR A 87 -3.05 0.84 6.14
N MET A 88 -2.94 0.05 5.09
CA MET A 88 -2.53 0.51 3.77
C MET A 88 -3.71 0.45 2.79
N ARG A 89 -3.74 1.38 1.86
CA ARG A 89 -4.73 1.43 0.79
C ARG A 89 -4.04 1.69 -0.54
N GLY A 90 -4.48 1.00 -1.59
CA GLY A 90 -4.10 1.31 -2.97
C GLY A 90 -4.62 2.66 -3.42
N VAL A 91 -4.05 3.21 -4.47
CA VAL A 91 -4.54 4.43 -5.11
C VAL A 91 -5.51 4.06 -6.22
N ALA A 92 -6.72 4.57 -6.10
CA ALA A 92 -7.78 4.38 -7.10
C ALA A 92 -8.58 5.67 -7.29
N GLY A 93 -8.96 5.92 -8.52
CA GLY A 93 -9.79 7.06 -8.92
C GLY A 93 -10.98 6.61 -9.76
N ILE A 94 -11.88 7.55 -10.04
CA ILE A 94 -13.03 7.34 -10.93
C ILE A 94 -12.76 8.13 -12.21
N GLU A 95 -12.84 7.46 -13.36
CA GLU A 95 -12.71 8.06 -14.68
C GLU A 95 -13.90 7.67 -15.55
N THR A 96 -14.29 8.55 -16.46
CA THR A 96 -15.26 8.23 -17.51
C THR A 96 -14.51 7.74 -18.73
N ILE A 97 -14.83 6.54 -19.18
CA ILE A 97 -14.22 5.92 -20.36
C ILE A 97 -15.12 6.20 -21.58
N GLU A 98 -14.54 6.90 -22.54
CA GLU A 98 -15.14 7.12 -23.85
C GLU A 98 -14.71 6.01 -24.81
N ALA A 99 -15.68 5.40 -25.53
CA ALA A 99 -15.39 4.42 -26.53
C ALA A 99 -16.17 4.73 -27.82
N PRO A 100 -15.52 4.73 -28.99
CA PRO A 100 -16.19 5.01 -30.27
C PRO A 100 -17.37 4.05 -30.51
N GLY A 101 -18.57 4.64 -30.74
CA GLY A 101 -19.79 3.87 -31.02
C GLY A 101 -20.44 3.20 -29.80
N ARG A 102 -19.96 3.50 -28.59
CA ARG A 102 -20.58 3.06 -27.34
C ARG A 102 -20.85 4.28 -26.44
N PRO A 103 -21.87 4.23 -25.60
CA PRO A 103 -22.05 5.28 -24.60
C PRO A 103 -20.95 5.23 -23.56
N ASP A 104 -20.57 6.40 -23.08
CA ASP A 104 -19.61 6.59 -22.02
C ASP A 104 -19.97 5.78 -20.77
N ARG A 105 -18.95 5.27 -20.09
CA ARG A 105 -19.09 4.52 -18.86
C ARG A 105 -18.09 4.97 -17.82
N ASP A 106 -18.53 5.01 -16.58
CA ASP A 106 -17.62 5.21 -15.47
C ASP A 106 -16.83 3.94 -15.18
N ALA A 107 -15.60 4.13 -14.75
CA ALA A 107 -14.74 3.05 -14.31
C ALA A 107 -13.96 3.48 -13.07
N VAL A 108 -13.66 2.51 -12.22
CA VAL A 108 -12.67 2.66 -11.17
C VAL A 108 -11.31 2.26 -11.75
N ILE A 109 -10.36 3.20 -11.70
CA ILE A 109 -8.99 3.00 -12.17
C ILE A 109 -8.09 2.84 -10.96
N ILE A 110 -7.42 1.71 -10.87
CA ILE A 110 -6.45 1.42 -9.80
C ILE A 110 -5.06 1.60 -10.38
N THR A 111 -4.28 2.51 -9.80
CA THR A 111 -2.93 2.87 -10.25
C THR A 111 -1.83 2.41 -9.31
N GLU A 112 -2.15 2.18 -8.04
CA GLU A 112 -1.19 1.65 -7.07
C GLU A 112 -1.86 0.61 -6.16
N LEU A 113 -1.09 -0.39 -5.76
CA LEU A 113 -1.55 -1.45 -4.85
C LEU A 113 -0.87 -1.34 -3.50
N PRO A 114 -1.50 -1.82 -2.42
CA PRO A 114 -0.82 -2.00 -1.15
C PRO A 114 0.42 -2.88 -1.30
N TYR A 115 1.45 -2.57 -0.52
CA TYR A 115 2.70 -3.35 -0.52
C TYR A 115 2.43 -4.85 -0.31
N GLN A 116 3.13 -5.70 -1.07
CA GLN A 116 2.96 -7.17 -1.08
C GLN A 116 1.59 -7.67 -1.58
N THR A 117 0.78 -6.81 -2.21
CA THR A 117 -0.45 -7.25 -2.88
C THR A 117 -0.14 -7.66 -4.32
N ASN A 118 -0.54 -8.89 -4.68
CA ASN A 118 -0.38 -9.41 -6.03
C ASN A 118 -1.50 -8.88 -6.94
N LYS A 119 -1.12 -8.26 -8.06
CA LYS A 119 -2.07 -7.69 -9.03
C LYS A 119 -3.03 -8.74 -9.62
N ALA A 120 -2.51 -9.87 -10.07
CA ALA A 120 -3.32 -10.93 -10.65
C ALA A 120 -4.30 -11.52 -9.61
N GLY A 121 -3.83 -11.75 -8.40
CA GLY A 121 -4.67 -12.22 -7.29
C GLY A 121 -5.75 -11.21 -6.88
N LEU A 122 -5.49 -9.91 -6.97
CA LEU A 122 -6.51 -8.90 -6.75
C LEU A 122 -7.59 -8.94 -7.82
N ILE A 123 -7.21 -9.02 -9.10
CA ILE A 123 -8.15 -9.11 -10.24
C ILE A 123 -9.02 -10.35 -10.11
N GLU A 124 -8.41 -11.51 -9.84
CA GLU A 124 -9.12 -12.77 -9.60
C GLU A 124 -10.11 -12.64 -8.44
N ARG A 125 -9.67 -12.08 -7.32
CA ARG A 125 -10.53 -11.86 -6.15
C ARG A 125 -11.73 -10.96 -6.45
N ILE A 126 -11.54 -9.89 -7.24
CA ILE A 126 -12.64 -9.02 -7.66
C ILE A 126 -13.61 -9.81 -8.56
N ALA A 127 -13.10 -10.58 -9.52
CA ALA A 127 -13.93 -11.40 -10.40
C ALA A 127 -14.76 -12.43 -9.62
N ASP A 128 -14.18 -13.11 -8.66
CA ASP A 128 -14.88 -14.04 -7.77
C ASP A 128 -16.01 -13.37 -7.00
N LEU A 129 -15.75 -12.20 -6.42
CA LEU A 129 -16.76 -11.46 -5.68
C LEU A 129 -17.92 -10.98 -6.57
N VAL A 130 -17.64 -10.66 -7.83
CA VAL A 130 -18.66 -10.31 -8.81
C VAL A 130 -19.50 -11.54 -9.18
N ASN A 131 -18.86 -12.68 -9.43
CA ASN A 131 -19.53 -13.94 -9.74
C ASN A 131 -20.40 -14.43 -8.57
N ASP A 132 -19.91 -14.28 -7.35
CA ASP A 132 -20.63 -14.60 -6.10
C ASP A 132 -21.74 -13.59 -5.75
N LYS A 133 -21.91 -12.53 -6.54
CA LYS A 133 -22.86 -11.43 -6.30
C LYS A 133 -22.64 -10.71 -4.96
N LYS A 134 -21.41 -10.73 -4.45
CA LYS A 134 -21.00 -9.98 -3.25
C LYS A 134 -20.53 -8.57 -3.57
N LEU A 135 -20.10 -8.35 -4.81
CA LEU A 135 -19.69 -7.06 -5.36
C LEU A 135 -20.51 -6.77 -6.62
N GLU A 136 -21.40 -5.80 -6.52
CA GLU A 136 -22.30 -5.44 -7.61
C GLU A 136 -21.83 -4.17 -8.32
N GLY A 137 -22.42 -3.91 -9.51
CA GLY A 137 -22.16 -2.68 -10.25
C GLY A 137 -20.96 -2.75 -11.20
N ILE A 138 -20.24 -3.86 -11.27
CA ILE A 138 -19.09 -4.07 -12.17
C ILE A 138 -19.57 -4.81 -13.42
N SER A 139 -19.14 -4.31 -14.59
CA SER A 139 -19.44 -4.95 -15.89
C SER A 139 -18.25 -5.69 -16.48
N ASP A 140 -17.03 -5.18 -16.26
CA ASP A 140 -15.81 -5.77 -16.79
C ASP A 140 -14.58 -5.36 -15.97
N ILE A 141 -13.51 -6.16 -16.03
CA ILE A 141 -12.23 -5.89 -15.41
C ILE A 141 -11.13 -6.14 -16.40
N ARG A 142 -10.23 -5.17 -16.59
CA ARG A 142 -9.09 -5.27 -17.50
C ARG A 142 -7.81 -4.84 -16.83
N ASP A 143 -6.71 -5.50 -17.15
CA ASP A 143 -5.37 -5.05 -16.86
C ASP A 143 -4.82 -4.31 -18.07
N GLU A 144 -4.74 -3.00 -17.97
CA GLU A 144 -4.20 -2.11 -19.00
C GLU A 144 -2.82 -1.57 -18.60
N SER A 145 -2.15 -2.25 -17.66
CA SER A 145 -0.81 -1.87 -17.22
C SER A 145 0.20 -2.00 -18.36
N ASP A 146 1.08 -1.03 -18.45
CA ASP A 146 2.16 -0.98 -19.43
C ASP A 146 3.49 -0.56 -18.77
N ARG A 147 4.48 -0.20 -19.61
CA ARG A 147 5.80 0.29 -19.14
C ARG A 147 5.75 1.65 -18.45
N ASP A 148 4.68 2.42 -18.66
CA ASP A 148 4.50 3.75 -18.07
C ASP A 148 3.88 3.66 -16.66
N GLY A 149 3.22 2.53 -16.33
CA GLY A 149 2.69 2.29 -15.00
C GLY A 149 1.60 1.22 -14.92
N MET A 150 1.16 0.98 -13.70
CA MET A 150 0.06 0.09 -13.42
C MET A 150 -1.28 0.77 -13.68
N ARG A 151 -2.16 0.09 -14.37
CA ARG A 151 -3.52 0.54 -14.66
C ARG A 151 -4.48 -0.65 -14.69
N ILE A 152 -5.26 -0.84 -13.65
CA ILE A 152 -6.36 -1.81 -13.64
C ILE A 152 -7.66 -1.03 -13.82
N VAL A 153 -8.43 -1.40 -14.84
CA VAL A 153 -9.70 -0.76 -15.19
C VAL A 153 -10.84 -1.65 -14.74
N VAL A 154 -11.64 -1.15 -13.81
CA VAL A 154 -12.88 -1.79 -13.34
C VAL A 154 -14.05 -1.02 -13.92
N GLU A 155 -14.56 -1.49 -15.06
CA GLU A 155 -15.66 -0.83 -15.78
C GLU A 155 -16.98 -1.07 -15.05
N LEU A 156 -17.77 -0.01 -14.86
CA LEU A 156 -19.01 -0.05 -14.10
C LEU A 156 -20.25 -0.24 -15.00
N ARG A 157 -21.31 -0.77 -14.42
CA ARG A 157 -22.64 -0.76 -15.04
C ARG A 157 -23.21 0.65 -15.03
N ARG A 158 -24.11 0.95 -15.95
CA ARG A 158 -24.74 2.29 -16.07
C ARG A 158 -25.53 2.72 -14.86
N ASP A 159 -26.08 1.78 -14.13
CA ASP A 159 -26.90 1.99 -12.94
C ASP A 159 -26.07 1.97 -11.64
N ALA A 160 -24.75 1.77 -11.74
CA ALA A 160 -23.87 1.73 -10.59
C ALA A 160 -23.48 3.13 -10.12
N TYR A 161 -23.34 3.29 -8.82
CA TYR A 161 -22.77 4.49 -8.20
C TYR A 161 -21.26 4.28 -8.00
N PRO A 162 -20.39 5.01 -8.74
CA PRO A 162 -18.94 4.75 -8.74
C PRO A 162 -18.32 4.79 -7.35
N GLN A 163 -18.71 5.75 -6.51
CA GLN A 163 -18.18 5.88 -5.16
C GLN A 163 -18.55 4.68 -4.25
N VAL A 164 -19.75 4.13 -4.44
CA VAL A 164 -20.19 2.95 -3.67
C VAL A 164 -19.38 1.73 -4.09
N VAL A 165 -19.16 1.54 -5.39
CA VAL A 165 -18.33 0.43 -5.88
C VAL A 165 -16.90 0.56 -5.39
N LEU A 166 -16.31 1.76 -5.45
CA LEU A 166 -14.95 2.02 -4.93
C LEU A 166 -14.85 1.69 -3.43
N ASN A 167 -15.80 2.13 -2.64
CA ASN A 167 -15.84 1.84 -1.19
C ASN A 167 -15.97 0.33 -0.91
N ASN A 168 -16.74 -0.39 -1.71
CA ASN A 168 -16.87 -1.84 -1.60
C ASN A 168 -15.60 -2.57 -2.03
N LEU A 169 -14.87 -2.07 -3.04
CA LEU A 169 -13.55 -2.59 -3.40
C LEU A 169 -12.57 -2.48 -2.24
N PHE A 170 -12.50 -1.34 -1.57
CA PHE A 170 -11.68 -1.18 -0.38
C PHE A 170 -12.08 -2.12 0.77
N LYS A 171 -13.38 -2.34 0.95
CA LYS A 171 -13.90 -3.15 2.07
C LYS A 171 -13.76 -4.66 1.87
N LEU A 172 -13.87 -5.15 0.64
CA LEU A 172 -14.05 -6.58 0.34
C LEU A 172 -12.83 -7.23 -0.33
N THR A 173 -11.84 -6.42 -0.70
CA THR A 173 -10.65 -6.89 -1.43
C THR A 173 -9.35 -6.44 -0.75
N PRO A 174 -8.19 -7.02 -1.11
CA PRO A 174 -6.88 -6.58 -0.65
C PRO A 174 -6.44 -5.19 -1.19
N LEU A 175 -7.35 -4.38 -1.69
CA LEU A 175 -7.06 -2.99 -2.07
C LEU A 175 -6.90 -2.08 -0.83
N GLN A 176 -7.36 -2.55 0.34
CA GLN A 176 -7.08 -1.97 1.65
C GLN A 176 -6.80 -3.05 2.67
#